data_836413b9cba7e825eaed0eea9f9c0b83
#
_entry.id   836413b9cba7e825eaed0eea9f9c0b83
#
_cell.length_a   1.000
_cell.length_b   1.000
_cell.length_c   1.000
_cell.angle_alpha   90.00
_cell.angle_beta   90.00
_cell.angle_gamma   90.00
#
_symmetry.space_group_name_H-M   'P 1'
#
loop_
_entity.id
_entity.type
_entity.pdbx_description
1 polymer ?
#
loop_
_entity_poly.entity_id
_entity_poly.type
_entity_poly.pdbx_seq_one_letter_code
_entity_poly.pdbx_strand_id
1 'polypeptide(L)'
;MDEFYSIRLSGEVKRGMAEKVSRGEIVTIAAFGYDIVDKSYVPNENADIVRRIYADYLAGEAVTAIARKLDLDGVRTKRGNNPDNRWVRYILQNPVYNGKLRWSSDGKNNYSRGRDPDTSKWIVVDGQHEKIIDDETWKAVQEKIELHDRVTPKYRRDSQPVEWMLKGLVRCSNCGATLVYAALSCPSMQCHNYSKGSCQISHSLSIAKANRLVIEALATCAAASVFPLAPQSVPRPANGPDYEKALTLAQNKLRRVQEAYEAGIDSLEEYAQKKAKITAEINSIRGKAQQSAPAPVNLPAYKKKVLKVLDIIKDDSATEAAKNAALKSIISYIVYEKQNHRLAIYFYT
;
A
#
# COMPACT_ATOMS: atom_id res chain seq x y z
N MET A 1 -8.33 37.15 4.79
CA MET A 1 -8.36 37.45 3.32
C MET A 1 -7.82 36.32 2.47
N ASP A 2 -6.87 35.53 2.96
CA ASP A 2 -6.19 34.47 2.20
C ASP A 2 -7.06 33.24 1.84
N GLU A 3 -8.04 32.93 2.67
CA GLU A 3 -8.93 31.79 2.43
C GLU A 3 -9.89 32.02 1.24
N PHE A 4 -10.45 33.21 1.12
CA PHE A 4 -11.29 33.57 -0.02
C PHE A 4 -10.51 33.62 -1.34
N TYR A 5 -9.25 34.08 -1.28
CA TYR A 5 -8.39 34.09 -2.45
C TYR A 5 -8.07 32.66 -2.92
N SER A 6 -7.73 31.75 -2.01
CA SER A 6 -7.42 30.36 -2.34
C SER A 6 -8.63 29.60 -2.91
N ILE A 7 -9.84 29.84 -2.38
CA ILE A 7 -11.09 29.25 -2.90
C ILE A 7 -11.37 29.75 -4.33
N ARG A 8 -11.26 31.06 -4.57
CA ARG A 8 -11.47 31.67 -5.88
C ARG A 8 -10.46 31.16 -6.91
N LEU A 9 -9.17 31.14 -6.56
CA LEU A 9 -8.11 30.63 -7.41
C LEU A 9 -8.33 29.14 -7.76
N SER A 10 -8.71 28.32 -6.77
CA SER A 10 -9.06 26.92 -7.01
C SER A 10 -10.23 26.76 -7.99
N GLY A 11 -11.23 27.65 -7.90
CA GLY A 11 -12.38 27.67 -8.83
C GLY A 11 -11.98 28.04 -10.26
N GLU A 12 -11.10 29.03 -10.41
CA GLU A 12 -10.59 29.47 -11.73
C GLU A 12 -9.70 28.39 -12.38
N VAL A 13 -8.81 27.78 -11.61
CA VAL A 13 -7.97 26.66 -12.10
C VAL A 13 -8.84 25.48 -12.56
N LYS A 14 -9.86 25.10 -11.78
CA LYS A 14 -10.78 24.03 -12.17
C LYS A 14 -11.55 24.34 -13.45
N ARG A 15 -11.99 25.57 -13.61
CA ARG A 15 -12.65 26.04 -14.84
C ARG A 15 -11.73 25.96 -16.05
N GLY A 16 -10.50 26.47 -15.93
CA GLY A 16 -9.51 26.40 -16.98
C GLY A 16 -9.11 24.96 -17.36
N MET A 17 -9.04 24.06 -16.37
CA MET A 17 -8.82 22.61 -16.64
C MET A 17 -10.01 21.99 -17.38
N ALA A 18 -11.24 22.28 -16.96
CA ALA A 18 -12.44 21.76 -17.63
C ALA A 18 -12.51 22.23 -19.10
N GLU A 19 -12.20 23.49 -19.35
CA GLU A 19 -12.17 24.05 -20.70
C GLU A 19 -11.09 23.39 -21.59
N LYS A 20 -9.89 23.16 -21.05
CA LYS A 20 -8.84 22.42 -21.77
C LYS A 20 -9.28 21.02 -22.15
N VAL A 21 -9.85 20.28 -21.19
CA VAL A 21 -10.35 18.91 -21.46
C VAL A 21 -11.46 18.93 -22.50
N SER A 22 -12.40 19.88 -22.44
CA SER A 22 -13.48 19.97 -23.45
C SER A 22 -12.96 20.26 -24.87
N ARG A 23 -11.75 20.78 -25.00
CA ARG A 23 -11.03 20.94 -26.31
C ARG A 23 -10.22 19.68 -26.68
N GLY A 24 -10.24 18.62 -25.89
CA GLY A 24 -9.41 17.43 -26.10
C GLY A 24 -7.95 17.57 -25.70
N GLU A 25 -7.61 18.60 -24.89
CA GLU A 25 -6.25 18.83 -24.39
C GLU A 25 -5.99 18.04 -23.10
N ILE A 26 -4.76 17.55 -22.95
CA ILE A 26 -4.33 16.80 -21.77
C ILE A 26 -4.14 17.73 -20.57
N VAL A 27 -4.72 17.37 -19.43
CA VAL A 27 -4.56 18.07 -18.14
C VAL A 27 -4.03 17.15 -17.03
N THR A 28 -3.77 15.88 -17.32
CA THR A 28 -3.35 14.88 -16.35
C THR A 28 -2.02 14.24 -16.75
N ILE A 29 -1.37 13.60 -15.77
CA ILE A 29 -0.18 12.78 -16.03
C ILE A 29 -0.53 11.61 -16.95
N ALA A 30 0.42 11.17 -17.77
CA ALA A 30 0.22 10.03 -18.67
C ALA A 30 -0.22 8.78 -17.90
N ALA A 31 -1.19 8.05 -18.45
CA ALA A 31 -1.57 6.73 -17.99
C ALA A 31 -0.44 5.73 -18.25
N PHE A 32 -0.50 4.54 -17.62
CA PHE A 32 0.43 3.45 -17.93
C PHE A 32 0.27 3.03 -19.39
N GLY A 33 1.36 2.78 -20.10
CA GLY A 33 1.31 2.51 -21.54
C GLY A 33 1.37 3.74 -22.44
N TYR A 34 1.38 4.95 -21.85
CA TYR A 34 1.55 6.20 -22.58
C TYR A 34 2.65 7.07 -22.00
N ASP A 35 3.28 7.84 -22.86
CA ASP A 35 4.11 9.01 -22.53
C ASP A 35 3.45 10.28 -23.06
N ILE A 36 3.91 11.44 -22.60
CA ILE A 36 3.45 12.75 -23.10
C ILE A 36 4.55 13.31 -23.98
N VAL A 37 4.26 13.44 -25.27
CA VAL A 37 5.11 14.08 -26.26
C VAL A 37 4.29 15.18 -26.93
N ASP A 38 4.82 16.38 -27.00
CA ASP A 38 4.16 17.54 -27.62
C ASP A 38 2.71 17.76 -27.17
N LYS A 39 2.47 17.62 -25.86
CA LYS A 39 1.14 17.74 -25.22
C LYS A 39 0.12 16.69 -25.69
N SER A 40 0.57 15.58 -26.29
CA SER A 40 -0.27 14.45 -26.67
C SER A 40 0.18 13.15 -25.98
N TYR A 41 -0.73 12.21 -25.77
CA TYR A 41 -0.37 10.88 -25.33
C TYR A 41 0.13 10.06 -26.53
N VAL A 42 1.31 9.49 -26.38
CA VAL A 42 1.93 8.58 -27.35
C VAL A 42 2.10 7.21 -26.70
N PRO A 43 1.65 6.10 -27.31
CA PRO A 43 1.89 4.76 -26.80
C PRO A 43 3.39 4.51 -26.61
N ASN A 44 3.76 3.92 -25.46
CA ASN A 44 5.13 3.55 -25.14
C ASN A 44 5.31 2.02 -25.10
N GLU A 45 6.48 1.54 -24.73
CA GLU A 45 6.83 0.11 -24.60
C GLU A 45 5.85 -0.71 -23.74
N ASN A 46 5.16 -0.07 -22.81
CA ASN A 46 4.17 -0.72 -21.94
C ASN A 46 2.77 -0.82 -22.59
N ALA A 47 2.57 -0.32 -23.81
CA ALA A 47 1.29 -0.42 -24.50
C ALA A 47 0.89 -1.88 -24.76
N ASP A 48 1.85 -2.76 -25.05
CA ASP A 48 1.59 -4.19 -25.25
C ASP A 48 1.14 -4.88 -23.96
N ILE A 49 1.61 -4.43 -22.81
CA ILE A 49 1.12 -4.92 -21.50
C ILE A 49 -0.36 -4.53 -21.31
N VAL A 50 -0.75 -3.33 -21.73
CA VAL A 50 -2.15 -2.91 -21.69
C VAL A 50 -3.01 -3.79 -22.61
N ARG A 51 -2.59 -4.03 -23.85
CA ARG A 51 -3.30 -4.93 -24.77
C ARG A 51 -3.46 -6.34 -24.20
N ARG A 52 -2.39 -6.87 -23.59
CA ARG A 52 -2.42 -8.17 -22.93
C ARG A 52 -3.42 -8.21 -21.76
N ILE A 53 -3.49 -7.18 -20.92
CA ILE A 53 -4.46 -7.10 -19.82
C ILE A 53 -5.90 -7.21 -20.34
N TYR A 54 -6.22 -6.54 -21.44
CA TYR A 54 -7.54 -6.62 -22.07
C TYR A 54 -7.82 -8.02 -22.66
N ALA A 55 -6.86 -8.60 -23.34
CA ALA A 55 -6.97 -9.96 -23.90
C ALA A 55 -7.16 -11.02 -22.81
N ASP A 56 -6.35 -11.01 -21.76
CA ASP A 56 -6.45 -11.95 -20.63
C ASP A 56 -7.81 -11.83 -19.94
N TYR A 57 -8.32 -10.60 -19.75
CA TYR A 57 -9.62 -10.37 -19.14
C TYR A 57 -10.76 -10.89 -20.02
N LEU A 58 -10.72 -10.68 -21.33
CA LEU A 58 -11.70 -11.22 -22.29
C LEU A 58 -11.64 -12.75 -22.33
N ALA A 59 -10.47 -13.36 -22.24
CA ALA A 59 -10.28 -14.80 -22.12
C ALA A 59 -10.88 -15.42 -20.84
N GLY A 60 -11.34 -14.59 -19.89
CA GLY A 60 -12.03 -15.06 -18.68
C GLY A 60 -11.17 -15.06 -17.43
N GLU A 61 -9.96 -14.54 -17.48
CA GLU A 61 -9.11 -14.48 -16.31
C GLU A 61 -9.61 -13.47 -15.27
N ALA A 62 -9.49 -13.84 -13.99
CA ALA A 62 -9.81 -12.95 -12.91
C ALA A 62 -8.76 -11.82 -12.80
N VAL A 63 -9.19 -10.59 -12.49
CA VAL A 63 -8.27 -9.44 -12.34
C VAL A 63 -7.13 -9.69 -11.34
N THR A 64 -7.35 -10.52 -10.32
CA THR A 64 -6.32 -10.93 -9.36
C THR A 64 -5.30 -11.90 -9.95
N ALA A 65 -5.72 -12.75 -10.90
CA ALA A 65 -4.84 -13.68 -11.61
C ALA A 65 -3.97 -12.90 -12.61
N ILE A 66 -4.55 -11.98 -13.36
CA ILE A 66 -3.84 -11.07 -14.26
C ILE A 66 -2.77 -10.28 -13.48
N ALA A 67 -3.14 -9.70 -12.33
CA ALA A 67 -2.19 -8.96 -11.49
C ALA A 67 -0.99 -9.82 -11.05
N ARG A 68 -1.22 -11.10 -10.66
CA ARG A 68 -0.13 -12.02 -10.27
C ARG A 68 0.78 -12.38 -11.44
N LYS A 69 0.21 -12.60 -12.63
CA LYS A 69 1.02 -12.86 -13.84
C LYS A 69 1.95 -11.69 -14.13
N LEU A 70 1.41 -10.47 -14.10
CA LEU A 70 2.17 -9.25 -14.34
C LEU A 70 3.27 -9.04 -13.28
N ASP A 71 3.00 -9.37 -12.01
CA ASP A 71 4.01 -9.31 -10.95
C ASP A 71 5.14 -10.32 -11.17
N LEU A 72 4.82 -11.56 -11.62
CA LEU A 72 5.80 -12.58 -11.99
C LEU A 72 6.67 -12.15 -13.17
N ASP A 73 6.09 -11.48 -14.15
CA ASP A 73 6.79 -10.94 -15.31
C ASP A 73 7.63 -9.68 -14.97
N GLY A 74 7.66 -9.28 -13.71
CA GLY A 74 8.43 -8.12 -13.25
C GLY A 74 7.83 -6.77 -13.59
N VAL A 75 6.59 -6.72 -14.09
CA VAL A 75 5.89 -5.46 -14.40
C VAL A 75 5.73 -4.63 -13.13
N ARG A 76 5.96 -3.33 -13.25
CA ARG A 76 5.78 -2.37 -12.14
C ARG A 76 4.88 -1.22 -12.57
N THR A 77 4.06 -0.73 -11.64
CA THR A 77 3.25 0.48 -11.87
C THR A 77 4.15 1.69 -12.04
N LYS A 78 3.66 2.81 -12.60
CA LYS A 78 4.42 4.07 -12.72
C LYS A 78 5.04 4.57 -11.40
N ARG A 79 4.53 4.11 -10.25
CA ARG A 79 5.08 4.42 -8.92
C ARG A 79 6.06 3.36 -8.39
N GLY A 80 6.45 2.38 -9.21
CA GLY A 80 7.33 1.30 -8.81
C GLY A 80 6.68 0.21 -7.93
N ASN A 81 5.36 0.27 -7.69
CA ASN A 81 4.67 -0.72 -6.89
C ASN A 81 4.33 -1.98 -7.71
N ASN A 82 4.12 -3.11 -7.03
CA ASN A 82 3.60 -4.32 -7.66
C ASN A 82 2.17 -4.10 -8.16
N PRO A 83 1.81 -4.67 -9.32
CA PRO A 83 0.43 -4.68 -9.82
C PRO A 83 -0.51 -5.32 -8.80
N ASP A 84 -1.71 -4.76 -8.67
CA ASP A 84 -2.78 -5.35 -7.88
C ASP A 84 -4.11 -5.34 -8.65
N ASN A 85 -5.12 -5.99 -8.11
CA ASN A 85 -6.44 -6.09 -8.74
C ASN A 85 -7.09 -4.71 -9.00
N ARG A 86 -6.78 -3.70 -8.18
CA ARG A 86 -7.32 -2.35 -8.34
C ARG A 86 -6.65 -1.64 -9.52
N TRP A 87 -5.35 -1.83 -9.66
CA TRP A 87 -4.60 -1.26 -10.76
C TRP A 87 -5.00 -1.89 -12.10
N VAL A 88 -5.18 -3.22 -12.16
CA VAL A 88 -5.70 -3.91 -13.35
C VAL A 88 -7.11 -3.40 -13.68
N ARG A 89 -8.01 -3.34 -12.68
CA ARG A 89 -9.36 -2.81 -12.89
C ARG A 89 -9.36 -1.36 -13.36
N TYR A 90 -8.46 -0.53 -12.82
CA TYR A 90 -8.29 0.85 -13.26
C TYR A 90 -7.90 0.92 -14.75
N ILE A 91 -6.99 0.07 -15.22
CA ILE A 91 -6.62 0.01 -16.64
C ILE A 91 -7.83 -0.38 -17.48
N LEU A 92 -8.55 -1.46 -17.12
CA LEU A 92 -9.72 -1.93 -17.86
C LEU A 92 -10.88 -0.90 -17.95
N GLN A 93 -10.96 0.05 -17.02
CA GLN A 93 -12.04 1.04 -16.93
C GLN A 93 -11.58 2.47 -17.31
N ASN A 94 -10.34 2.66 -17.69
CA ASN A 94 -9.86 4.00 -18.02
C ASN A 94 -10.04 4.30 -19.51
N PRO A 95 -10.96 5.23 -19.89
CA PRO A 95 -11.30 5.49 -21.28
C PRO A 95 -10.16 6.06 -22.11
N VAL A 96 -9.04 6.47 -21.49
CA VAL A 96 -7.85 6.94 -22.21
C VAL A 96 -7.30 5.89 -23.16
N TYR A 97 -7.45 4.60 -22.84
CA TYR A 97 -6.98 3.51 -23.70
C TYR A 97 -7.82 3.35 -24.98
N ASN A 98 -9.04 3.84 -24.95
CA ASN A 98 -9.94 3.91 -26.10
C ASN A 98 -9.99 5.31 -26.76
N GLY A 99 -8.94 6.13 -26.56
CA GLY A 99 -8.82 7.42 -27.21
C GLY A 99 -9.65 8.55 -26.57
N LYS A 100 -10.21 8.38 -25.38
CA LYS A 100 -11.02 9.40 -24.70
C LYS A 100 -10.31 10.02 -23.51
N LEU A 101 -10.51 11.30 -23.29
CA LEU A 101 -10.04 12.00 -22.11
C LEU A 101 -11.17 12.09 -21.07
N ARG A 102 -10.79 11.92 -19.81
CA ARG A 102 -11.71 12.00 -18.67
C ARG A 102 -11.17 12.92 -17.60
N TRP A 103 -12.03 13.80 -17.13
CA TRP A 103 -11.70 14.73 -16.05
C TRP A 103 -12.90 14.98 -15.12
N SER A 104 -12.64 15.28 -13.86
CA SER A 104 -13.66 15.66 -12.88
C SER A 104 -13.17 16.78 -11.99
N SER A 105 -14.01 17.79 -11.76
CA SER A 105 -13.70 18.97 -10.95
C SER A 105 -13.48 18.69 -9.47
N ASP A 106 -13.99 17.57 -8.95
CA ASP A 106 -13.87 17.17 -7.54
C ASP A 106 -12.66 16.26 -7.26
N GLY A 107 -11.81 16.03 -8.28
CA GLY A 107 -10.60 15.20 -8.19
C GLY A 107 -10.88 13.71 -8.01
N LYS A 108 -12.14 13.28 -8.10
CA LYS A 108 -12.53 11.86 -7.95
C LYS A 108 -12.52 11.14 -9.29
N ASN A 109 -11.41 11.24 -9.99
CA ASN A 109 -11.24 10.66 -11.33
C ASN A 109 -11.03 9.15 -11.33
N ASN A 110 -11.04 8.47 -10.17
CA ASN A 110 -10.66 7.08 -10.06
C ASN A 110 -11.76 6.25 -9.42
N TYR A 111 -11.98 5.05 -9.93
CA TYR A 111 -12.68 3.94 -9.26
C TYR A 111 -11.96 3.46 -7.98
N SER A 112 -10.97 4.22 -7.50
CA SER A 112 -10.20 3.87 -6.32
C SER A 112 -11.00 4.07 -5.04
N ARG A 113 -10.86 3.12 -4.11
CA ARG A 113 -11.41 3.07 -2.74
C ARG A 113 -12.77 2.41 -2.57
N GLY A 114 -13.20 1.51 -3.50
CA GLY A 114 -14.39 0.67 -3.26
C GLY A 114 -15.71 1.45 -3.17
N ARG A 115 -15.75 2.68 -3.64
CA ARG A 115 -16.94 3.49 -3.86
C ARG A 115 -17.08 3.72 -5.35
N ASP A 116 -18.28 3.55 -5.87
CA ASP A 116 -18.56 3.98 -7.24
C ASP A 116 -18.40 5.50 -7.27
N PRO A 117 -17.55 6.01 -8.16
CA PRO A 117 -17.48 7.45 -8.34
C PRO A 117 -18.81 7.93 -8.93
N ASP A 118 -19.22 9.11 -8.54
CA ASP A 118 -20.33 9.80 -9.22
C ASP A 118 -19.86 10.20 -10.62
N THR A 119 -20.16 9.35 -11.60
CA THR A 119 -19.74 9.54 -12.98
C THR A 119 -20.49 10.69 -13.67
N SER A 120 -21.61 11.18 -13.10
CA SER A 120 -22.36 12.31 -13.64
C SER A 120 -21.55 13.61 -13.68
N LYS A 121 -20.51 13.70 -12.83
CA LYS A 121 -19.58 14.84 -12.77
C LYS A 121 -18.36 14.71 -13.68
N TRP A 122 -18.29 13.63 -14.45
CA TRP A 122 -17.16 13.43 -15.35
C TRP A 122 -17.39 14.10 -16.69
N ILE A 123 -16.41 14.87 -17.10
CA ILE A 123 -16.30 15.34 -18.47
C ILE A 123 -15.51 14.27 -19.22
N VAL A 124 -16.16 13.63 -20.19
CA VAL A 124 -15.53 12.63 -21.07
C VAL A 124 -15.66 13.14 -22.49
N VAL A 125 -14.54 13.31 -23.17
CA VAL A 125 -14.46 13.81 -24.55
C VAL A 125 -13.53 12.95 -25.38
N ASP A 126 -13.68 13.00 -26.69
CA ASP A 126 -12.74 12.34 -27.58
C ASP A 126 -11.38 13.07 -27.50
N GLY A 127 -10.32 12.30 -27.27
CA GLY A 127 -8.94 12.79 -27.27
C GLY A 127 -8.36 12.76 -28.69
N GLN A 128 -7.26 13.50 -28.89
CA GLN A 128 -6.52 13.52 -30.16
C GLN A 128 -5.39 12.48 -30.21
N HIS A 129 -5.27 11.65 -29.18
CA HIS A 129 -4.18 10.69 -29.06
C HIS A 129 -4.53 9.32 -29.69
N GLU A 130 -3.48 8.60 -30.04
CA GLU A 130 -3.61 7.24 -30.55
C GLU A 130 -4.17 6.31 -29.46
N LYS A 131 -5.23 5.57 -29.82
CA LYS A 131 -5.83 4.57 -28.92
C LYS A 131 -5.00 3.28 -28.92
N ILE A 132 -4.75 2.73 -27.73
CA ILE A 132 -4.11 1.41 -27.55
C ILE A 132 -5.12 0.28 -27.77
N ILE A 133 -6.40 0.51 -27.43
CA ILE A 133 -7.49 -0.48 -27.49
C ILE A 133 -8.54 0.03 -28.45
N ASP A 134 -8.96 -0.83 -29.38
CA ASP A 134 -10.03 -0.56 -30.32
C ASP A 134 -11.41 -0.52 -29.65
N ASP A 135 -12.39 0.03 -30.37
CA ASP A 135 -13.73 0.26 -29.84
C ASP A 135 -14.48 -1.03 -29.53
N GLU A 136 -14.27 -2.10 -30.31
CA GLU A 136 -14.92 -3.39 -30.12
C GLU A 136 -14.42 -4.08 -28.86
N THR A 137 -13.09 -4.17 -28.71
CA THR A 137 -12.43 -4.72 -27.51
C THR A 137 -12.81 -3.95 -26.26
N TRP A 138 -12.81 -2.61 -26.33
CA TRP A 138 -13.25 -1.76 -25.23
C TRP A 138 -14.69 -2.07 -24.81
N LYS A 139 -15.61 -2.05 -25.75
CA LYS A 139 -17.04 -2.31 -25.50
C LYS A 139 -17.26 -3.67 -24.88
N ALA A 140 -16.66 -4.73 -25.43
CA ALA A 140 -16.77 -6.09 -24.89
C ALA A 140 -16.28 -6.19 -23.45
N VAL A 141 -15.18 -5.49 -23.10
CA VAL A 141 -14.65 -5.45 -21.72
C VAL A 141 -15.60 -4.71 -20.79
N GLN A 142 -16.18 -3.56 -21.19
CA GLN A 142 -17.12 -2.82 -20.35
C GLN A 142 -18.40 -3.63 -20.09
N GLU A 143 -18.97 -4.27 -21.10
CA GLU A 143 -20.14 -5.16 -20.96
C GLU A 143 -19.86 -6.31 -19.98
N LYS A 144 -18.68 -6.92 -20.08
CA LYS A 144 -18.26 -7.99 -19.17
C LYS A 144 -18.08 -7.50 -17.73
N ILE A 145 -17.53 -6.29 -17.52
CA ILE A 145 -17.42 -5.67 -16.20
C ILE A 145 -18.80 -5.39 -15.62
N GLU A 146 -19.71 -4.81 -16.40
CA GLU A 146 -21.07 -4.53 -15.95
C GLU A 146 -21.83 -5.81 -15.58
N LEU A 147 -21.73 -6.86 -16.39
CA LEU A 147 -22.33 -8.16 -16.09
C LEU A 147 -21.79 -8.73 -14.77
N HIS A 148 -20.45 -8.71 -14.60
CA HIS A 148 -19.81 -9.16 -13.36
C HIS A 148 -20.28 -8.34 -12.16
N ASP A 149 -20.39 -7.02 -12.26
CA ASP A 149 -20.79 -6.14 -11.16
C ASP A 149 -22.29 -6.28 -10.81
N ARG A 150 -23.13 -6.69 -11.76
CA ARG A 150 -24.56 -7.03 -11.50
C ARG A 150 -24.72 -8.35 -10.75
N VAL A 151 -23.93 -9.35 -11.14
CA VAL A 151 -24.02 -10.71 -10.56
C VAL A 151 -23.31 -10.81 -9.22
N THR A 152 -22.22 -10.07 -9.03
CA THR A 152 -21.42 -10.11 -7.81
C THR A 152 -21.88 -9.01 -6.85
N PRO A 153 -22.48 -9.35 -5.70
CA PRO A 153 -22.91 -8.34 -4.73
C PRO A 153 -21.72 -7.49 -4.29
N LYS A 154 -21.85 -6.18 -4.37
CA LYS A 154 -20.82 -5.28 -3.85
C LYS A 154 -20.68 -5.52 -2.35
N TYR A 155 -19.48 -5.89 -1.92
CA TYR A 155 -19.17 -6.06 -0.49
C TYR A 155 -19.38 -4.73 0.22
N ARG A 156 -20.50 -4.59 0.93
CA ARG A 156 -20.74 -3.46 1.83
C ARG A 156 -20.06 -3.76 3.16
N ARG A 157 -19.28 -2.83 3.64
CA ARG A 157 -18.66 -2.88 4.97
C ARG A 157 -19.66 -2.52 6.08
N ASP A 158 -20.82 -3.16 6.10
CA ASP A 158 -21.79 -2.96 7.17
C ASP A 158 -21.56 -3.90 8.37
N SER A 159 -20.60 -4.85 8.23
CA SER A 159 -20.22 -5.74 9.32
C SER A 159 -19.15 -5.11 10.20
N GLN A 160 -19.33 -5.21 11.51
CA GLN A 160 -18.31 -4.90 12.50
C GLN A 160 -17.03 -5.69 12.16
N PRO A 161 -15.84 -5.07 12.31
CA PRO A 161 -14.59 -5.77 12.05
C PRO A 161 -14.51 -7.02 12.92
N VAL A 162 -14.26 -8.19 12.31
CA VAL A 162 -14.06 -9.41 13.07
C VAL A 162 -12.83 -9.26 13.97
N GLU A 163 -13.04 -9.40 15.28
CA GLU A 163 -11.97 -9.45 16.26
C GLU A 163 -11.44 -10.87 16.37
N TRP A 164 -10.14 -11.03 16.43
CA TRP A 164 -9.45 -12.30 16.63
C TRP A 164 -8.07 -12.05 17.24
N MET A 165 -7.62 -13.01 18.04
CA MET A 165 -6.43 -12.88 18.88
C MET A 165 -5.17 -12.39 18.13
N LEU A 166 -4.95 -12.84 16.89
CA LEU A 166 -3.74 -12.54 16.12
C LEU A 166 -3.91 -11.37 15.13
N LYS A 167 -5.00 -10.59 15.23
CA LYS A 167 -5.28 -9.46 14.34
C LYS A 167 -4.12 -8.45 14.31
N GLY A 168 -3.56 -8.26 13.09
CA GLY A 168 -2.48 -7.30 12.86
C GLY A 168 -1.09 -7.77 13.27
N LEU A 169 -0.93 -8.95 13.88
CA LEU A 169 0.35 -9.46 14.35
C LEU A 169 1.07 -10.34 13.32
N VAL A 170 0.33 -11.13 12.54
CA VAL A 170 0.92 -12.14 11.64
C VAL A 170 1.27 -11.54 10.29
N ARG A 171 2.49 -11.78 9.82
CA ARG A 171 3.02 -11.32 8.54
C ARG A 171 3.36 -12.48 7.60
N CYS A 172 3.22 -12.22 6.33
CA CYS A 172 3.59 -13.12 5.25
C CYS A 172 5.12 -13.21 5.14
N SER A 173 5.69 -14.41 5.12
CA SER A 173 7.14 -14.61 4.93
C SER A 173 7.62 -14.19 3.53
N ASN A 174 6.73 -14.17 2.53
CA ASN A 174 7.10 -13.85 1.15
C ASN A 174 7.11 -12.33 0.87
N CYS A 175 6.06 -11.59 1.30
CA CYS A 175 5.91 -10.17 0.96
C CYS A 175 5.83 -9.22 2.16
N GLY A 176 5.95 -9.71 3.39
CA GLY A 176 5.89 -8.92 4.62
C GLY A 176 4.50 -8.37 4.99
N ALA A 177 3.50 -8.49 4.10
CA ALA A 177 2.16 -7.97 4.36
C ALA A 177 1.47 -8.73 5.49
N THR A 178 0.60 -8.03 6.23
CA THR A 178 -0.19 -8.63 7.30
C THR A 178 -1.17 -9.66 6.76
N LEU A 179 -1.32 -10.77 7.46
CA LEU A 179 -2.40 -11.71 7.22
C LEU A 179 -3.71 -11.15 7.78
N VAL A 180 -4.76 -11.24 7.00
CA VAL A 180 -6.09 -10.71 7.32
C VAL A 180 -7.11 -11.84 7.44
N TYR A 181 -8.19 -11.58 8.16
CA TYR A 181 -9.30 -12.53 8.26
C TYR A 181 -9.89 -12.81 6.88
N ALA A 182 -10.11 -14.07 6.59
CA ALA A 182 -10.78 -14.56 5.39
C ALA A 182 -11.90 -15.52 5.80
N ALA A 183 -13.13 -15.17 5.43
CA ALA A 183 -14.30 -16.02 5.60
C ALA A 183 -14.33 -17.06 4.48
N LEU A 184 -13.51 -18.11 4.61
CA LEU A 184 -13.51 -19.27 3.74
C LEU A 184 -14.46 -20.34 4.30
N SER A 185 -14.29 -21.61 3.90
CA SER A 185 -15.05 -22.74 4.46
C SER A 185 -14.95 -22.84 5.99
N CYS A 186 -13.87 -22.34 6.57
CA CYS A 186 -13.70 -22.11 8.01
C CYS A 186 -13.03 -20.75 8.25
N PRO A 187 -13.23 -20.13 9.43
CA PRO A 187 -12.53 -18.92 9.79
C PRO A 187 -11.01 -19.08 9.64
N SER A 188 -10.42 -18.31 8.74
CA SER A 188 -9.02 -18.44 8.34
C SER A 188 -8.35 -17.08 8.28
N MET A 189 -7.02 -17.08 8.33
CA MET A 189 -6.22 -15.92 7.95
C MET A 189 -5.55 -16.16 6.59
N GLN A 190 -5.34 -15.08 5.82
CA GLN A 190 -4.72 -15.14 4.50
C GLN A 190 -3.86 -13.88 4.27
N CYS A 191 -2.81 -14.01 3.48
CA CYS A 191 -1.99 -12.85 3.09
C CYS A 191 -2.85 -11.80 2.36
N HIS A 192 -2.83 -10.56 2.86
CA HIS A 192 -3.60 -9.46 2.28
C HIS A 192 -3.20 -9.15 0.82
N ASN A 193 -1.89 -9.19 0.53
CA ASN A 193 -1.40 -8.96 -0.82
C ASN A 193 -1.74 -10.11 -1.77
N TYR A 194 -1.86 -11.36 -1.26
CA TYR A 194 -2.36 -12.47 -2.08
C TYR A 194 -3.81 -12.25 -2.49
N SER A 195 -4.66 -11.82 -1.58
CA SER A 195 -6.07 -11.52 -1.89
C SER A 195 -6.23 -10.37 -2.90
N LYS A 196 -5.23 -9.51 -3.03
CA LYS A 196 -5.18 -8.43 -4.03
C LYS A 196 -4.48 -8.80 -5.33
N GLY A 197 -3.80 -9.95 -5.39
CA GLY A 197 -3.02 -10.36 -6.56
C GLY A 197 -1.56 -9.91 -6.56
N SER A 198 -1.08 -9.21 -5.52
CA SER A 198 0.30 -8.70 -5.42
C SER A 198 1.23 -9.60 -4.62
N CYS A 199 0.86 -10.86 -4.35
CA CYS A 199 1.70 -11.87 -3.72
C CYS A 199 1.37 -13.23 -4.30
N GLN A 200 2.39 -14.08 -4.43
CA GLN A 200 2.26 -15.41 -5.05
C GLN A 200 1.79 -16.48 -4.04
N ILE A 201 1.98 -16.26 -2.75
CA ILE A 201 1.71 -17.28 -1.72
C ILE A 201 0.59 -16.80 -0.78
N SER A 202 -0.47 -17.60 -0.66
CA SER A 202 -1.64 -17.25 0.16
C SER A 202 -1.36 -17.26 1.65
N HIS A 203 -0.48 -18.15 2.13
CA HIS A 203 -0.26 -18.44 3.55
C HIS A 203 -1.59 -18.68 4.32
N SER A 204 -2.60 -19.28 3.66
CA SER A 204 -3.88 -19.56 4.30
C SER A 204 -3.72 -20.56 5.45
N LEU A 205 -4.26 -20.19 6.62
CA LEU A 205 -4.27 -21.02 7.84
C LEU A 205 -5.54 -20.75 8.63
N SER A 206 -6.17 -21.81 9.17
CA SER A 206 -7.34 -21.62 10.05
C SER A 206 -6.95 -20.89 11.34
N ILE A 207 -7.84 -20.02 11.83
CA ILE A 207 -7.59 -19.20 13.01
C ILE A 207 -7.33 -20.08 14.23
N ALA A 208 -8.12 -21.15 14.40
CA ALA A 208 -7.94 -22.09 15.52
C ALA A 208 -6.53 -22.73 15.52
N LYS A 209 -6.04 -23.16 14.33
CA LYS A 209 -4.69 -23.72 14.21
C LYS A 209 -3.62 -22.66 14.47
N ALA A 210 -3.82 -21.45 13.96
CA ALA A 210 -2.90 -20.34 14.18
C ALA A 210 -2.78 -19.98 15.67
N ASN A 211 -3.91 -19.88 16.37
CA ASN A 211 -3.95 -19.59 17.80
C ASN A 211 -3.18 -20.65 18.60
N ARG A 212 -3.43 -21.94 18.31
CA ARG A 212 -2.73 -23.04 18.96
C ARG A 212 -1.21 -22.97 18.76
N LEU A 213 -0.75 -22.77 17.52
CA LEU A 213 0.68 -22.67 17.20
C LEU A 213 1.36 -21.51 17.94
N VAL A 214 0.67 -20.36 18.05
CA VAL A 214 1.22 -19.20 18.77
C VAL A 214 1.30 -19.47 20.27
N ILE A 215 0.28 -20.10 20.87
CA ILE A 215 0.28 -20.47 22.29
C ILE A 215 1.42 -21.46 22.59
N GLU A 216 1.59 -22.50 21.76
CA GLU A 216 2.67 -23.49 21.89
C GLU A 216 4.05 -22.83 21.76
N ALA A 217 4.23 -21.97 20.76
CA ALA A 217 5.50 -21.27 20.54
C ALA A 217 5.85 -20.32 21.69
N LEU A 218 4.87 -19.56 22.24
CA LEU A 218 5.07 -18.71 23.41
C LEU A 218 5.42 -19.52 24.66
N ALA A 219 4.76 -20.65 24.87
CA ALA A 219 5.07 -21.55 26.00
C ALA A 219 6.50 -22.08 25.89
N THR A 220 6.94 -22.47 24.69
CA THR A 220 8.30 -22.92 24.42
C THR A 220 9.32 -21.82 24.69
N CYS A 221 9.09 -20.60 24.22
CA CYS A 221 9.95 -19.45 24.48
C CYS A 221 10.05 -19.15 25.98
N ALA A 222 8.93 -19.20 26.70
CA ALA A 222 8.91 -18.97 28.14
C ALA A 222 9.67 -20.06 28.92
N ALA A 223 9.52 -21.35 28.54
CA ALA A 223 10.25 -22.46 29.16
C ALA A 223 11.76 -22.35 28.93
N ALA A 224 12.17 -22.12 27.69
CA ALA A 224 13.58 -21.97 27.31
C ALA A 224 14.19 -20.63 27.76
N SER A 225 13.39 -19.64 28.20
CA SER A 225 13.80 -18.27 28.48
C SER A 225 14.52 -17.60 27.29
N VAL A 226 14.14 -17.98 26.05
CA VAL A 226 14.69 -17.43 24.80
C VAL A 226 13.62 -16.63 24.09
N PHE A 227 13.87 -15.36 23.91
CA PHE A 227 12.94 -14.41 23.26
C PHE A 227 13.61 -13.77 22.06
N PRO A 228 13.36 -14.23 20.83
CA PRO A 228 13.86 -13.59 19.63
C PRO A 228 13.38 -12.15 19.53
N LEU A 229 14.28 -11.19 19.63
CA LEU A 229 13.95 -9.78 19.55
C LEU A 229 13.75 -9.35 18.11
N ALA A 230 12.81 -8.45 17.88
CA ALA A 230 12.60 -7.87 16.55
C ALA A 230 13.85 -7.05 16.16
N PRO A 231 14.35 -7.18 14.89
CA PRO A 231 15.38 -6.30 14.40
C PRO A 231 14.95 -4.83 14.55
N GLN A 232 15.88 -3.96 14.94
CA GLN A 232 15.59 -2.54 15.19
C GLN A 232 15.04 -1.77 13.96
N SER A 233 15.09 -2.35 12.76
CA SER A 233 14.58 -1.79 11.51
C SER A 233 13.05 -1.96 11.30
N VAL A 234 12.31 -2.45 12.30
CA VAL A 234 10.85 -2.61 12.17
C VAL A 234 10.16 -1.25 12.28
N PRO A 235 9.23 -0.91 11.36
CA PRO A 235 8.49 0.34 11.44
C PRO A 235 7.81 0.49 12.80
N ARG A 236 8.08 1.61 13.48
CA ARG A 236 7.44 2.00 14.73
C ARG A 236 5.92 2.09 14.55
N PRO A 237 5.13 1.93 15.63
CA PRO A 237 3.72 2.25 15.59
C PRO A 237 3.50 3.67 15.07
N ALA A 238 2.43 3.87 14.29
CA ALA A 238 2.17 5.05 13.47
C ALA A 238 2.15 6.43 14.19
N ASN A 239 2.40 6.50 15.48
CA ASN A 239 2.32 7.71 16.31
C ASN A 239 3.67 8.19 16.86
N GLY A 240 4.81 7.59 16.47
CA GLY A 240 6.13 8.08 16.85
C GLY A 240 6.83 8.85 15.72
N PRO A 241 7.73 9.81 16.01
CA PRO A 241 8.48 10.51 14.97
C PRO A 241 9.32 9.51 14.16
N ASP A 242 9.12 9.51 12.84
CA ASP A 242 9.86 8.68 11.89
C ASP A 242 11.24 9.32 11.64
N TYR A 243 12.20 9.00 12.52
CA TYR A 243 13.56 9.55 12.44
C TYR A 243 14.31 9.11 11.19
N GLU A 244 14.01 7.93 10.63
CA GLU A 244 14.64 7.40 9.43
C GLU A 244 14.21 8.20 8.21
N LYS A 245 12.92 8.49 8.11
CA LYS A 245 12.36 9.35 7.07
C LYS A 245 12.85 10.80 7.22
N ALA A 246 12.89 11.32 8.44
CA ALA A 246 13.42 12.66 8.72
C ALA A 246 14.91 12.75 8.34
N LEU A 247 15.69 11.73 8.64
CA LEU A 247 17.11 11.64 8.28
C LEU A 247 17.30 11.64 6.75
N THR A 248 16.52 10.81 6.04
CA THR A 248 16.55 10.74 4.58
C THR A 248 16.18 12.08 3.93
N LEU A 249 15.17 12.77 4.47
CA LEU A 249 14.80 14.12 3.99
C LEU A 249 15.91 15.14 4.22
N ALA A 250 16.56 15.12 5.39
CA ALA A 250 17.67 16.02 5.71
C ALA A 250 18.91 15.73 4.83
N GLN A 251 19.22 14.45 4.57
CA GLN A 251 20.30 14.06 3.65
C GLN A 251 20.01 14.51 2.21
N ASN A 252 18.76 14.37 1.74
CA ASN A 252 18.36 14.85 0.42
C ASN A 252 18.46 16.38 0.30
N LYS A 253 18.14 17.13 1.38
CA LYS A 253 18.38 18.60 1.41
C LYS A 253 19.87 18.92 1.28
N LEU A 254 20.73 18.17 2.01
CA LEU A 254 22.19 18.39 1.96
C LEU A 254 22.73 18.16 0.54
N ARG A 255 22.30 17.07 -0.10
CA ARG A 255 22.69 16.77 -1.49
C ARG A 255 22.29 17.88 -2.46
N ARG A 256 21.05 18.40 -2.37
CA ARG A 256 20.58 19.52 -3.23
C ARG A 256 21.41 20.79 -3.03
N VAL A 257 21.80 21.10 -1.80
CA VAL A 257 22.67 22.26 -1.52
C VAL A 257 24.06 22.05 -2.09
N GLN A 258 24.57 20.82 -2.10
CA GLN A 258 25.84 20.47 -2.71
C GLN A 258 25.76 20.56 -4.24
N GLU A 259 24.71 20.04 -4.87
CA GLU A 259 24.45 20.16 -6.31
C GLU A 259 24.32 21.64 -6.76
N ALA A 260 23.66 22.48 -5.96
CA ALA A 260 23.52 23.91 -6.25
C ALA A 260 24.88 24.65 -6.21
N TYR A 261 25.75 24.30 -5.26
CA TYR A 261 27.11 24.84 -5.21
C TYR A 261 27.96 24.37 -6.38
N GLU A 262 27.92 23.08 -6.72
CA GLU A 262 28.64 22.50 -7.87
C GLU A 262 28.17 23.11 -9.21
N ALA A 263 26.88 23.48 -9.29
CA ALA A 263 26.30 24.19 -10.44
C ALA A 263 26.60 25.69 -10.48
N GLY A 264 27.33 26.23 -9.51
CA GLY A 264 27.68 27.66 -9.42
C GLY A 264 26.52 28.61 -9.06
N ILE A 265 25.40 28.04 -8.52
CA ILE A 265 24.21 28.80 -8.12
C ILE A 265 24.42 29.47 -6.76
N ASP A 266 25.04 28.76 -5.79
CA ASP A 266 25.33 29.24 -4.45
C ASP A 266 26.80 29.66 -4.32
N SER A 267 27.05 30.73 -3.59
CA SER A 267 28.41 31.15 -3.19
C SER A 267 29.00 30.19 -2.13
N LEU A 268 30.32 30.18 -1.98
CA LEU A 268 30.99 29.38 -0.95
C LEU A 268 30.48 29.65 0.45
N GLU A 269 30.20 30.93 0.75
CA GLU A 269 29.69 31.34 2.09
C GLU A 269 28.27 30.85 2.32
N GLU A 270 27.38 30.98 1.34
CA GLU A 270 26.01 30.47 1.39
C GLU A 270 25.96 28.95 1.51
N TYR A 271 26.80 28.24 0.74
CA TYR A 271 26.97 26.80 0.85
C TYR A 271 27.41 26.39 2.25
N ALA A 272 28.43 27.04 2.81
CA ALA A 272 28.94 26.72 4.14
C ALA A 272 27.87 26.90 5.23
N GLN A 273 27.10 28.00 5.17
CA GLN A 273 26.00 28.28 6.10
C GLN A 273 24.86 27.26 5.99
N LYS A 274 24.40 26.97 4.77
CA LYS A 274 23.34 25.99 4.50
C LYS A 274 23.76 24.59 4.95
N LYS A 275 24.99 24.17 4.63
CA LYS A 275 25.58 22.89 5.03
C LYS A 275 25.68 22.75 6.54
N ALA A 276 26.18 23.77 7.25
CA ALA A 276 26.29 23.75 8.72
C ALA A 276 24.92 23.58 9.37
N LYS A 277 23.90 24.32 8.91
CA LYS A 277 22.53 24.23 9.42
C LYS A 277 21.92 22.84 9.22
N ILE A 278 22.06 22.26 8.02
CA ILE A 278 21.51 20.92 7.72
C ILE A 278 22.28 19.84 8.47
N THR A 279 23.60 19.98 8.63
CA THR A 279 24.42 19.05 9.41
C THR A 279 24.02 19.06 10.88
N ALA A 280 23.74 20.23 11.47
CA ALA A 280 23.19 20.33 12.82
C ALA A 280 21.81 19.68 12.95
N GLU A 281 20.92 19.85 11.96
CA GLU A 281 19.62 19.15 11.87
C GLU A 281 19.81 17.64 11.88
N ILE A 282 20.71 17.10 11.05
CA ILE A 282 21.04 15.66 10.98
C ILE A 282 21.54 15.14 12.32
N ASN A 283 22.47 15.85 12.97
CA ASN A 283 23.02 15.46 14.26
C ASN A 283 21.97 15.48 15.38
N SER A 284 21.07 16.47 15.37
CA SER A 284 19.94 16.53 16.30
C SER A 284 18.99 15.34 16.11
N ILE A 285 18.66 14.97 14.87
CA ILE A 285 17.81 13.80 14.56
C ILE A 285 18.49 12.52 15.04
N ARG A 286 19.80 12.35 14.78
CA ARG A 286 20.58 11.20 15.26
C ARG A 286 20.64 11.11 16.78
N GLY A 287 20.86 12.23 17.46
CA GLY A 287 20.86 12.28 18.93
C GLY A 287 19.51 11.87 19.53
N LYS A 288 18.41 12.37 18.98
CA LYS A 288 17.05 11.96 19.40
C LYS A 288 16.75 10.49 19.11
N ALA A 289 17.22 9.97 17.98
CA ALA A 289 17.09 8.54 17.64
C ALA A 289 17.89 7.65 18.62
N GLN A 290 19.10 8.05 19.02
CA GLN A 290 19.92 7.32 20.00
C GLN A 290 19.34 7.35 21.42
N GLN A 291 18.77 8.48 21.85
CA GLN A 291 18.09 8.59 23.14
C GLN A 291 16.80 7.75 23.23
N SER A 292 16.22 7.39 22.10
CA SER A 292 15.05 6.51 22.04
C SER A 292 15.43 5.03 21.85
N ALA A 293 16.72 4.67 21.94
CA ALA A 293 17.15 3.27 21.93
C ALA A 293 16.61 2.56 23.18
N PRO A 294 16.04 1.36 23.04
CA PRO A 294 15.46 0.63 24.17
C PRO A 294 16.55 0.24 25.19
N ALA A 295 16.19 0.33 26.46
CA ALA A 295 17.01 -0.15 27.57
C ALA A 295 17.25 -1.67 27.44
N PRO A 296 18.36 -2.23 27.98
CA PRO A 296 18.63 -3.66 27.95
C PRO A 296 17.47 -4.43 28.58
N VAL A 297 17.00 -5.47 27.88
CA VAL A 297 15.83 -6.26 28.30
C VAL A 297 16.17 -7.03 29.59
N ASN A 298 15.43 -6.77 30.65
CA ASN A 298 15.50 -7.58 31.88
C ASN A 298 14.73 -8.91 31.61
N LEU A 299 15.49 -9.96 31.25
CA LEU A 299 14.95 -11.27 30.87
C LEU A 299 14.00 -11.88 31.93
N PRO A 300 14.29 -11.88 33.25
CA PRO A 300 13.38 -12.40 34.28
C PRO A 300 12.04 -11.65 34.33
N ALA A 301 12.08 -10.30 34.28
CA ALA A 301 10.87 -9.50 34.28
C ALA A 301 10.04 -9.73 32.97
N TYR A 302 10.73 -9.87 31.83
CA TYR A 302 10.11 -10.15 30.56
C TYR A 302 9.43 -11.52 30.55
N LYS A 303 10.10 -12.56 31.06
CA LYS A 303 9.52 -13.90 31.23
C LYS A 303 8.24 -13.86 32.05
N LYS A 304 8.23 -13.13 33.17
CA LYS A 304 7.03 -12.96 34.01
C LYS A 304 5.88 -12.29 33.23
N LYS A 305 6.20 -11.30 32.37
CA LYS A 305 5.22 -10.66 31.49
C LYS A 305 4.66 -11.62 30.46
N VAL A 306 5.48 -12.44 29.82
CA VAL A 306 5.06 -13.45 28.85
C VAL A 306 4.14 -14.50 29.50
N LEU A 307 4.47 -14.97 30.73
CA LEU A 307 3.62 -15.93 31.45
C LEU A 307 2.24 -15.34 31.76
N LYS A 308 2.16 -14.07 32.21
CA LYS A 308 0.87 -13.39 32.41
C LYS A 308 0.05 -13.30 31.11
N VAL A 309 0.69 -13.04 29.98
CA VAL A 309 0.01 -13.01 28.69
C VAL A 309 -0.47 -14.40 28.31
N LEU A 310 0.32 -15.44 28.56
CA LEU A 310 -0.10 -16.85 28.34
C LEU A 310 -1.35 -17.20 29.14
N ASP A 311 -1.45 -16.76 30.39
CA ASP A 311 -2.65 -16.97 31.22
C ASP A 311 -3.88 -16.31 30.60
N ILE A 312 -3.76 -15.05 30.13
CA ILE A 312 -4.85 -14.29 29.49
C ILE A 312 -5.31 -14.97 28.20
N ILE A 313 -4.38 -15.42 27.33
CA ILE A 313 -4.76 -16.00 26.04
C ILE A 313 -5.33 -17.43 26.14
N LYS A 314 -5.04 -18.13 27.25
CA LYS A 314 -5.61 -19.44 27.57
C LYS A 314 -6.97 -19.36 28.28
N ASP A 315 -7.32 -18.20 28.80
CA ASP A 315 -8.60 -17.99 29.47
C ASP A 315 -9.73 -17.90 28.42
N ASP A 316 -10.62 -18.86 28.45
CA ASP A 316 -11.78 -18.90 27.52
C ASP A 316 -12.81 -17.79 27.81
N SER A 317 -12.80 -17.20 29.00
CA SER A 317 -13.66 -16.08 29.35
C SER A 317 -13.17 -14.73 28.79
N ALA A 318 -11.90 -14.63 28.42
CA ALA A 318 -11.31 -13.41 27.90
C ALA A 318 -11.74 -13.16 26.44
N THR A 319 -12.13 -11.90 26.13
CA THR A 319 -12.51 -11.51 24.77
C THR A 319 -11.34 -11.56 23.81
N GLU A 320 -11.59 -11.81 22.52
CA GLU A 320 -10.55 -11.82 21.48
C GLU A 320 -9.79 -10.48 21.40
N ALA A 321 -10.46 -9.35 21.66
CA ALA A 321 -9.84 -8.04 21.74
C ALA A 321 -8.84 -7.94 22.92
N ALA A 322 -9.19 -8.46 24.09
CA ALA A 322 -8.32 -8.50 25.26
C ALA A 322 -7.09 -9.39 25.01
N LYS A 323 -7.29 -10.57 24.42
CA LYS A 323 -6.22 -11.48 24.01
C LYS A 323 -5.26 -10.80 23.01
N ASN A 324 -5.82 -10.10 22.02
CA ASN A 324 -5.02 -9.35 21.03
C ASN A 324 -4.22 -8.23 21.67
N ALA A 325 -4.81 -7.45 22.58
CA ALA A 325 -4.12 -6.38 23.30
C ALA A 325 -2.97 -6.93 24.16
N ALA A 326 -3.21 -8.06 24.87
CA ALA A 326 -2.19 -8.73 25.66
C ALA A 326 -1.00 -9.18 24.79
N LEU A 327 -1.26 -9.84 23.65
CA LEU A 327 -0.21 -10.24 22.72
C LEU A 327 0.57 -9.06 22.17
N LYS A 328 -0.11 -7.99 21.75
CA LYS A 328 0.53 -6.75 21.28
C LYS A 328 1.41 -6.06 22.31
N SER A 329 1.23 -6.35 23.59
CA SER A 329 2.09 -5.80 24.63
C SER A 329 3.48 -6.42 24.69
N ILE A 330 3.67 -7.62 24.11
CA ILE A 330 4.93 -8.38 24.12
C ILE A 330 5.46 -8.72 22.74
N ILE A 331 4.58 -8.90 21.73
CA ILE A 331 4.94 -9.34 20.38
C ILE A 331 4.96 -8.14 19.45
N SER A 332 6.06 -7.94 18.75
CA SER A 332 6.20 -6.97 17.67
C SER A 332 5.49 -7.47 16.41
N TYR A 333 5.84 -8.66 15.97
CA TYR A 333 5.17 -9.36 14.86
C TYR A 333 5.49 -10.85 14.86
N ILE A 334 4.72 -11.59 14.10
CA ILE A 334 4.85 -13.03 13.88
C ILE A 334 5.04 -13.24 12.39
N VAL A 335 6.01 -14.04 11.96
CA VAL A 335 6.16 -14.46 10.56
C VAL A 335 5.64 -15.88 10.41
N TYR A 336 4.74 -16.08 9.47
CA TYR A 336 4.21 -17.39 9.14
C TYR A 336 4.64 -17.83 7.74
N GLU A 337 5.24 -19.01 7.66
CA GLU A 337 5.67 -19.68 6.44
C GLU A 337 4.87 -20.97 6.25
N LYS A 338 4.00 -20.98 5.21
CA LYS A 338 3.11 -22.12 4.98
C LYS A 338 3.85 -23.39 4.52
N GLN A 339 4.88 -23.24 3.68
CA GLN A 339 5.59 -24.36 3.07
C GLN A 339 6.24 -25.26 4.13
N ASN A 340 6.85 -24.66 5.15
CA ASN A 340 7.54 -25.36 6.22
C ASN A 340 6.72 -25.45 7.51
N HIS A 341 5.45 -25.01 7.48
CA HIS A 341 4.59 -24.88 8.67
C HIS A 341 5.28 -24.17 9.85
N ARG A 342 6.20 -23.26 9.53
CA ARG A 342 7.03 -22.57 10.51
C ARG A 342 6.38 -21.26 10.93
N LEU A 343 6.38 -21.01 12.25
CA LEU A 343 5.95 -19.77 12.85
C LEU A 343 7.11 -19.23 13.69
N ALA A 344 7.54 -18.00 13.39
CA ALA A 344 8.56 -17.31 14.14
C ALA A 344 7.97 -16.07 14.83
N ILE A 345 8.13 -15.97 16.15
CA ILE A 345 7.64 -14.87 16.98
C ILE A 345 8.80 -13.92 17.25
N TYR A 346 8.58 -12.63 17.02
CA TYR A 346 9.53 -11.56 17.31
C TYR A 346 8.95 -10.65 18.39
N PHE A 347 9.71 -10.46 19.44
CA PHE A 347 9.30 -9.71 20.61
C PHE A 347 9.77 -8.24 20.52
N TYR A 348 9.12 -7.35 21.27
CA TYR A 348 9.62 -5.99 21.45
C TYR A 348 10.91 -6.00 22.27
N THR A 349 11.79 -5.07 21.95
CA THR A 349 12.99 -4.76 22.76
C THR A 349 12.64 -3.91 23.95
#